data_0c8d7cf6c1e7616d73bc3ea2ccd2c1b4
#
_entry.id   0c8d7cf6c1e7616d73bc3ea2ccd2c1b4
#
_cell.length_a   1.000
_cell.length_b   1.000
_cell.length_c   1.000
_cell.angle_alpha   90.00
_cell.angle_beta   90.00
_cell.angle_gamma   90.00
#
_symmetry.space_group_name_H-M   'P 1'
#
loop_
_entity.id
_entity.type
_entity.pdbx_description
1 polymer ?
#
loop_
_entity_poly.entity_id
_entity_poly.type
_entity_poly.pdbx_seq_one_letter_code
_entity_poly.pdbx_strand_id
1 'polypeptide(L)'
;MAAGKTTTTATSTGLSGRQSILVGITLFSMFFGAGNLILPPLLGYQAGVASIPAMVGFLIAGIGLPVCGVVSCALVGDLDALGGRVHPVFATVFAVLIYLSIGPCLAIPRTSSTSFEMMVPLLAAVTGTTADAIDSTLLAVVRAIFSVAFFAVAGLLALHPSKLTQLLGKITGPLLIMLIVLVVGAAIVAPAGAPAAAQAPYDQVPGLQGFITGYQTMDLLASLTFGIVIAQNIRQLGVREPGSVAREVVKAGVFMGVLMALVYCGTAYVGTALGHPGEAIANGATVLTFSATAHFGFAGTLVIAAIFLLACLNVCIGLLSCCGSFFETLAPRVPYRAWVIGFAVFSCVVSNVGLDAILLFSVPLLSALYPVAIVLALMGVLRAVVDRAPLVWRWVVAVTAVISVCTSVRDAFVPQLVLPVDALPGAAVGFAWVLPAVVACLVGIVHSRLCGRVRSEA
;
A
#
# COMPACT_ATOMS: atom_id res chain seq x y z
N MET A 1 -15.59 -55.38 13.30
CA MET A 1 -15.28 -54.81 12.00
C MET A 1 -15.99 -53.44 11.90
N ALA A 2 -15.29 -52.37 12.23
CA ALA A 2 -15.78 -50.99 12.07
C ALA A 2 -15.01 -50.37 10.92
N ALA A 3 -15.71 -50.15 9.79
CA ALA A 3 -15.16 -49.52 8.61
C ALA A 3 -14.92 -48.02 8.88
N GLY A 4 -13.66 -47.64 9.00
CA GLY A 4 -13.24 -46.24 9.05
C GLY A 4 -13.64 -45.51 7.76
N LYS A 5 -14.54 -44.56 7.86
CA LYS A 5 -14.81 -43.59 6.78
C LYS A 5 -13.58 -42.70 6.65
N THR A 6 -12.69 -43.03 5.72
CA THR A 6 -11.70 -42.11 5.17
C THR A 6 -12.47 -41.04 4.39
N THR A 7 -12.72 -39.92 5.02
CA THR A 7 -13.14 -38.70 4.33
C THR A 7 -11.97 -38.22 3.47
N THR A 8 -11.94 -38.65 2.22
CA THR A 8 -11.13 -38.01 1.15
C THR A 8 -11.65 -36.59 1.00
N THR A 9 -10.98 -35.63 1.60
CA THR A 9 -11.16 -34.19 1.30
C THR A 9 -10.79 -34.01 -0.17
N ALA A 10 -11.80 -33.92 -1.03
CA ALA A 10 -11.62 -33.56 -2.43
C ALA A 10 -10.90 -32.21 -2.48
N THR A 11 -9.68 -32.21 -3.03
CA THR A 11 -8.93 -30.98 -3.30
C THR A 11 -9.72 -30.19 -4.35
N SER A 12 -10.33 -29.08 -3.93
CA SER A 12 -11.07 -28.24 -4.85
C SER A 12 -10.10 -27.56 -5.82
N THR A 13 -10.43 -27.54 -7.11
CA THR A 13 -9.62 -26.89 -8.16
C THR A 13 -9.72 -25.36 -8.12
N GLY A 14 -10.54 -24.78 -7.23
CA GLY A 14 -10.71 -23.34 -7.06
C GLY A 14 -11.59 -22.99 -5.86
N LEU A 15 -11.63 -21.72 -5.50
CA LEU A 15 -12.49 -21.18 -4.46
C LEU A 15 -13.95 -21.09 -4.96
N SER A 16 -14.91 -21.25 -4.05
CA SER A 16 -16.30 -20.87 -4.34
C SER A 16 -16.41 -19.37 -4.54
N GLY A 17 -17.42 -18.89 -5.28
CA GLY A 17 -17.63 -17.44 -5.52
C GLY A 17 -17.65 -16.62 -4.23
N ARG A 18 -18.30 -17.14 -3.16
CA ARG A 18 -18.33 -16.49 -1.84
C ARG A 18 -16.94 -16.43 -1.19
N GLN A 19 -16.14 -17.48 -1.32
CA GLN A 19 -14.78 -17.50 -0.79
C GLN A 19 -13.87 -16.55 -1.57
N SER A 20 -13.99 -16.48 -2.90
CA SER A 20 -13.22 -15.54 -3.73
C SER A 20 -13.51 -14.08 -3.36
N ILE A 21 -14.78 -13.73 -3.15
CA ILE A 21 -15.17 -12.39 -2.67
C ILE A 21 -14.56 -12.11 -1.29
N LEU A 22 -14.64 -13.05 -0.35
CA LEU A 22 -14.08 -12.87 0.99
C LEU A 22 -12.56 -12.67 0.96
N VAL A 23 -11.84 -13.42 0.13
CA VAL A 23 -10.39 -13.26 -0.03
C VAL A 23 -10.08 -11.92 -0.69
N GLY A 24 -10.86 -11.49 -1.67
CA GLY A 24 -10.73 -10.18 -2.31
C GLY A 24 -10.97 -9.01 -1.35
N ILE A 25 -12.02 -9.07 -0.50
CA ILE A 25 -12.27 -8.08 0.56
C ILE A 25 -11.15 -8.10 1.61
N THR A 26 -10.63 -9.28 1.95
CA THR A 26 -9.49 -9.40 2.87
C THR A 26 -8.28 -8.65 2.30
N LEU A 27 -7.96 -8.90 1.03
CA LEU A 27 -6.84 -8.24 0.35
C LEU A 27 -7.08 -6.72 0.28
N PHE A 28 -8.28 -6.27 -0.10
CA PHE A 28 -8.66 -4.86 -0.05
C PHE A 28 -8.41 -4.25 1.33
N SER A 29 -8.87 -4.91 2.39
CA SER A 29 -8.72 -4.42 3.76
C SER A 29 -7.26 -4.34 4.22
N MET A 30 -6.39 -5.20 3.69
CA MET A 30 -4.95 -5.15 3.97
C MET A 30 -4.24 -4.01 3.23
N PHE A 31 -4.75 -3.62 2.06
CA PHE A 31 -4.20 -2.50 1.28
C PHE A 31 -4.73 -1.14 1.72
N PHE A 32 -6.04 -1.07 2.01
CA PHE A 32 -6.73 0.19 2.18
C PHE A 32 -6.43 0.83 3.54
N GLY A 33 -5.41 1.67 3.59
CA GLY A 33 -4.92 2.35 4.77
C GLY A 33 -5.05 3.88 4.73
N ALA A 34 -4.32 4.55 5.61
CA ALA A 34 -4.36 6.00 5.75
C ALA A 34 -4.05 6.78 4.46
N GLY A 35 -3.00 6.36 3.72
CA GLY A 35 -2.64 7.01 2.46
C GLY A 35 -3.76 6.97 1.43
N ASN A 36 -4.43 5.83 1.35
CA ASN A 36 -5.55 5.56 0.45
C ASN A 36 -6.82 6.36 0.80
N LEU A 37 -6.96 6.79 2.06
CA LEU A 37 -8.02 7.66 2.51
C LEU A 37 -7.71 9.15 2.32
N ILE A 38 -6.43 9.53 2.32
CA ILE A 38 -6.01 10.94 2.28
C ILE A 38 -5.82 11.43 0.85
N LEU A 39 -5.16 10.65 -0.02
CA LEU A 39 -4.73 11.12 -1.33
C LEU A 39 -5.89 11.34 -2.32
N PRO A 40 -6.86 10.43 -2.51
CA PRO A 40 -7.92 10.63 -3.49
C PRO A 40 -8.84 11.82 -3.17
N PRO A 41 -9.33 12.04 -1.94
CA PRO A 41 -10.17 13.21 -1.67
C PRO A 41 -9.40 14.53 -1.80
N LEU A 42 -8.11 14.56 -1.44
CA LEU A 42 -7.27 15.73 -1.66
C LEU A 42 -7.09 16.03 -3.15
N LEU A 43 -6.82 14.98 -3.95
CA LEU A 43 -6.75 15.09 -5.41
C LEU A 43 -8.06 15.65 -5.97
N GLY A 44 -9.20 15.10 -5.56
CA GLY A 44 -10.52 15.58 -6.01
C GLY A 44 -10.74 17.06 -5.69
N TYR A 45 -10.37 17.50 -4.49
CA TYR A 45 -10.44 18.89 -4.05
C TYR A 45 -9.54 19.82 -4.84
N GLN A 46 -8.25 19.41 -5.04
CA GLN A 46 -7.27 20.25 -5.75
C GLN A 46 -7.47 20.25 -7.27
N ALA A 47 -7.85 19.12 -7.85
CA ALA A 47 -8.09 19.00 -9.28
C ALA A 47 -9.44 19.60 -9.72
N GLY A 48 -10.42 19.68 -8.84
CA GLY A 48 -11.72 20.32 -9.10
C GLY A 48 -12.33 19.84 -10.43
N VAL A 49 -12.52 20.77 -11.40
CA VAL A 49 -13.05 20.46 -12.74
C VAL A 49 -12.16 19.53 -13.56
N ALA A 50 -10.87 19.40 -13.25
CA ALA A 50 -9.92 18.49 -13.87
C ALA A 50 -9.78 17.15 -13.15
N SER A 51 -10.69 16.82 -12.22
CA SER A 51 -10.62 15.60 -11.41
C SER A 51 -10.66 14.30 -12.22
N ILE A 52 -11.39 14.25 -13.34
CA ILE A 52 -11.49 13.04 -14.17
C ILE A 52 -10.13 12.64 -14.76
N PRO A 53 -9.43 13.48 -15.54
CA PRO A 53 -8.10 13.12 -16.03
C PRO A 53 -7.08 12.90 -14.91
N ALA A 54 -7.16 13.62 -13.80
CA ALA A 54 -6.32 13.40 -12.64
C ALA A 54 -6.56 12.01 -12.03
N MET A 55 -7.83 11.59 -11.88
CA MET A 55 -8.17 10.25 -11.38
C MET A 55 -7.73 9.12 -12.31
N VAL A 56 -7.81 9.30 -13.62
CA VAL A 56 -7.28 8.29 -14.57
C VAL A 56 -5.80 8.05 -14.32
N GLY A 57 -4.99 9.10 -14.19
CA GLY A 57 -3.58 8.98 -13.84
C GLY A 57 -3.37 8.31 -12.47
N PHE A 58 -4.14 8.73 -11.46
CA PHE A 58 -4.09 8.17 -10.12
C PHE A 58 -4.38 6.66 -10.10
N LEU A 59 -5.42 6.21 -10.80
CA LEU A 59 -5.79 4.80 -10.85
C LEU A 59 -4.73 3.93 -11.51
N ILE A 60 -4.05 4.45 -12.55
CA ILE A 60 -2.95 3.72 -13.21
C ILE A 60 -1.81 3.46 -12.23
N ALA A 61 -1.39 4.45 -11.45
CA ALA A 61 -0.31 4.30 -10.49
C ALA A 61 -0.75 3.62 -9.18
N GLY A 62 -1.84 4.10 -8.57
CA GLY A 62 -2.30 3.67 -7.25
C GLY A 62 -3.01 2.31 -7.24
N ILE A 63 -3.43 1.80 -8.39
CA ILE A 63 -4.06 0.47 -8.51
C ILE A 63 -3.34 -0.40 -9.53
N GLY A 64 -3.03 0.15 -10.71
CA GLY A 64 -2.39 -0.62 -11.78
C GLY A 64 -1.08 -1.25 -11.32
N LEU A 65 -0.19 -0.47 -10.71
CA LEU A 65 1.08 -0.97 -10.19
C LEU A 65 0.92 -2.01 -9.07
N PRO A 66 0.11 -1.80 -8.01
CA PRO A 66 -0.16 -2.81 -7.00
C PRO A 66 -0.74 -4.11 -7.56
N VAL A 67 -1.70 -4.04 -8.48
CA VAL A 67 -2.23 -5.25 -9.15
C VAL A 67 -1.13 -5.97 -9.93
N CYS A 68 -0.27 -5.23 -10.66
CA CYS A 68 0.90 -5.82 -11.31
C CYS A 68 1.83 -6.53 -10.31
N GLY A 69 2.05 -5.95 -9.11
CA GLY A 69 2.84 -6.57 -8.06
C GLY A 69 2.25 -7.89 -7.57
N VAL A 70 0.94 -7.91 -7.26
CA VAL A 70 0.22 -9.14 -6.86
C VAL A 70 0.31 -10.20 -7.95
N VAL A 71 0.05 -9.83 -9.22
CA VAL A 71 0.11 -10.74 -10.38
C VAL A 71 1.52 -11.26 -10.57
N SER A 72 2.53 -10.41 -10.48
CA SER A 72 3.95 -10.78 -10.60
C SER A 72 4.33 -11.84 -9.58
N CYS A 73 4.04 -11.60 -8.29
CA CYS A 73 4.29 -12.58 -7.24
C CYS A 73 3.50 -13.88 -7.44
N ALA A 74 2.23 -13.80 -7.86
CA ALA A 74 1.45 -15.00 -8.16
C ALA A 74 2.03 -15.83 -9.30
N LEU A 75 2.59 -15.17 -10.33
CA LEU A 75 3.19 -15.83 -11.49
C LEU A 75 4.58 -16.39 -11.21
N VAL A 76 5.42 -15.72 -10.42
CA VAL A 76 6.82 -16.08 -10.16
C VAL A 76 6.96 -16.92 -8.89
N GLY A 77 6.11 -16.71 -7.89
CA GLY A 77 6.07 -17.42 -6.61
C GLY A 77 5.94 -16.48 -5.42
N ASP A 78 6.92 -15.64 -5.20
CA ASP A 78 6.95 -14.64 -4.13
C ASP A 78 8.01 -13.56 -4.42
N LEU A 79 8.20 -12.65 -3.49
CA LEU A 79 9.19 -11.58 -3.60
C LEU A 79 10.63 -12.14 -3.66
N ASP A 80 10.93 -13.18 -2.90
CA ASP A 80 12.25 -13.81 -2.88
C ASP A 80 12.56 -14.50 -4.22
N ALA A 81 11.60 -15.25 -4.77
CA ALA A 81 11.72 -15.85 -6.10
C ALA A 81 11.86 -14.80 -7.21
N LEU A 82 11.18 -13.66 -7.07
CA LEU A 82 11.26 -12.55 -8.02
C LEU A 82 12.65 -11.89 -7.98
N GLY A 83 13.17 -11.59 -6.79
CA GLY A 83 14.51 -11.05 -6.57
C GLY A 83 15.61 -12.03 -6.95
N GLY A 84 15.37 -13.33 -6.77
CA GLY A 84 16.29 -14.41 -7.13
C GLY A 84 16.63 -14.48 -8.62
N ARG A 85 15.75 -13.94 -9.48
CA ARG A 85 16.01 -13.77 -10.93
C ARG A 85 17.19 -12.83 -11.21
N VAL A 86 17.44 -11.89 -10.30
CA VAL A 86 18.56 -10.95 -10.38
C VAL A 86 19.81 -11.59 -9.75
N HIS A 87 19.74 -11.88 -8.45
CA HIS A 87 20.81 -12.52 -7.69
C HIS A 87 20.27 -12.98 -6.31
N PRO A 88 20.70 -14.14 -5.77
CA PRO A 88 20.21 -14.63 -4.47
C PRO A 88 20.41 -13.65 -3.31
N VAL A 89 21.60 -13.03 -3.21
CA VAL A 89 21.88 -12.02 -2.16
C VAL A 89 20.97 -10.79 -2.31
N PHE A 90 20.75 -10.33 -3.56
CA PHE A 90 19.83 -9.22 -3.82
C PHE A 90 18.41 -9.57 -3.37
N ALA A 91 17.93 -10.78 -3.64
CA ALA A 91 16.61 -11.23 -3.23
C ALA A 91 16.39 -11.07 -1.73
N THR A 92 17.30 -11.65 -0.93
CA THR A 92 17.19 -11.59 0.54
C THR A 92 17.31 -10.16 1.05
N VAL A 93 18.31 -9.39 0.59
CA VAL A 93 18.52 -8.00 1.05
C VAL A 93 17.32 -7.13 0.68
N PHE A 94 16.84 -7.22 -0.55
CA PHE A 94 15.72 -6.42 -1.03
C PHE A 94 14.41 -6.79 -0.32
N ALA A 95 14.14 -8.09 -0.11
CA ALA A 95 13.00 -8.54 0.64
C ALA A 95 13.05 -8.03 2.10
N VAL A 96 14.18 -8.18 2.80
CA VAL A 96 14.35 -7.66 4.17
C VAL A 96 14.12 -6.15 4.22
N LEU A 97 14.68 -5.38 3.30
CA LEU A 97 14.49 -3.93 3.24
C LEU A 97 13.02 -3.55 3.02
N ILE A 98 12.32 -4.23 2.12
CA ILE A 98 10.89 -4.00 1.90
C ILE A 98 10.10 -4.34 3.18
N TYR A 99 10.26 -5.54 3.73
CA TYR A 99 9.50 -5.96 4.90
C TYR A 99 9.77 -5.10 6.14
N LEU A 100 10.99 -4.61 6.34
CA LEU A 100 11.29 -3.66 7.41
C LEU A 100 10.67 -2.28 7.13
N SER A 101 10.73 -1.81 5.89
CA SER A 101 10.19 -0.50 5.51
C SER A 101 8.68 -0.43 5.64
N ILE A 102 7.94 -1.38 5.01
CA ILE A 102 6.47 -1.41 5.12
C ILE A 102 6.00 -2.01 6.46
N GLY A 103 6.90 -2.65 7.19
CA GLY A 103 6.66 -3.27 8.49
C GLY A 103 6.97 -2.32 9.65
N PRO A 104 7.79 -2.79 10.59
CA PRO A 104 7.95 -2.16 11.91
C PRO A 104 8.60 -0.79 11.87
N CYS A 105 9.41 -0.47 10.84
CA CYS A 105 10.14 0.79 10.83
C CYS A 105 9.29 1.98 10.40
N LEU A 106 8.32 1.81 9.48
CA LEU A 106 7.65 2.94 8.83
C LEU A 106 6.13 2.79 8.74
N ALA A 107 5.61 1.80 7.97
CA ALA A 107 4.18 1.79 7.68
C ALA A 107 3.33 1.35 8.88
N ILE A 108 3.77 0.36 9.67
CA ILE A 108 3.03 -0.09 10.86
C ILE A 108 2.94 1.03 11.91
N PRO A 109 4.03 1.73 12.33
CA PRO A 109 3.93 2.86 13.24
C PRO A 109 3.01 3.97 12.74
N ARG A 110 3.08 4.29 11.43
CA ARG A 110 2.25 5.31 10.80
C ARG A 110 0.75 5.01 10.93
N THR A 111 0.33 3.74 10.93
CA THR A 111 -1.10 3.41 11.09
C THR A 111 -1.67 3.89 12.41
N SER A 112 -0.95 3.73 13.52
CA SER A 112 -1.35 4.22 14.83
C SER A 112 -1.33 5.75 14.88
N SER A 113 -0.25 6.38 14.42
CA SER A 113 -0.11 7.84 14.44
C SER A 113 -1.22 8.52 13.64
N THR A 114 -1.49 8.06 12.40
CA THR A 114 -2.56 8.63 11.58
C THR A 114 -3.95 8.40 12.18
N SER A 115 -4.21 7.22 12.77
CA SER A 115 -5.47 6.98 13.47
C SER A 115 -5.65 7.92 14.65
N PHE A 116 -4.57 8.17 15.39
CA PHE A 116 -4.60 9.09 16.53
C PHE A 116 -4.90 10.52 16.09
N GLU A 117 -4.29 11.02 15.00
CA GLU A 117 -4.58 12.36 14.45
C GLU A 117 -6.07 12.56 14.19
N MET A 118 -6.78 11.52 13.74
CA MET A 118 -8.23 11.58 13.53
C MET A 118 -9.05 11.50 14.82
N MET A 119 -8.43 11.14 15.96
CA MET A 119 -9.07 11.19 17.28
C MET A 119 -8.91 12.56 17.97
N VAL A 120 -7.95 13.39 17.55
CA VAL A 120 -7.68 14.69 18.16
C VAL A 120 -8.92 15.63 18.14
N PRO A 121 -9.71 15.74 17.04
CA PRO A 121 -10.94 16.54 17.06
C PRO A 121 -11.98 16.05 18.07
N LEU A 122 -12.04 14.73 18.31
CA LEU A 122 -12.95 14.17 19.33
C LEU A 122 -12.46 14.49 20.74
N LEU A 123 -11.15 14.43 20.97
CA LEU A 123 -10.56 14.83 22.25
C LEU A 123 -10.80 16.32 22.53
N ALA A 124 -10.63 17.18 21.52
CA ALA A 124 -10.93 18.60 21.60
C ALA A 124 -12.40 18.86 22.00
N ALA A 125 -13.33 18.16 21.38
CA ALA A 125 -14.76 18.26 21.71
C ALA A 125 -15.07 17.82 23.13
N VAL A 126 -14.41 16.77 23.64
CA VAL A 126 -14.60 16.30 25.04
C VAL A 126 -13.99 17.25 26.05
N THR A 127 -12.85 17.85 25.75
CA THR A 127 -12.16 18.81 26.64
C THR A 127 -12.76 20.22 26.55
N GLY A 128 -13.67 20.48 25.59
CA GLY A 128 -14.26 21.79 25.37
C GLY A 128 -13.28 22.84 24.83
N THR A 129 -12.19 22.40 24.19
CA THR A 129 -11.11 23.24 23.63
C THR A 129 -11.00 23.06 22.13
N THR A 130 -10.19 23.88 21.47
CA THR A 130 -9.79 23.62 20.08
C THR A 130 -8.62 22.64 20.03
N ALA A 131 -8.44 21.96 18.90
CA ALA A 131 -7.36 20.98 18.73
C ALA A 131 -5.97 21.57 19.04
N ASP A 132 -5.74 22.81 18.63
CA ASP A 132 -4.47 23.53 18.84
C ASP A 132 -4.26 24.02 20.29
N ALA A 133 -5.33 24.04 21.09
CA ALA A 133 -5.29 24.50 22.49
C ALA A 133 -5.18 23.33 23.50
N ILE A 134 -5.13 22.09 23.02
CA ILE A 134 -4.92 20.92 23.89
C ILE A 134 -3.50 20.95 24.46
N ASP A 135 -3.35 20.78 25.78
CA ASP A 135 -2.05 20.70 26.43
C ASP A 135 -1.19 19.59 25.79
N SER A 136 0.04 19.94 25.46
CA SER A 136 0.97 19.04 24.78
C SER A 136 1.30 17.78 25.61
N THR A 137 1.32 17.90 26.93
CA THR A 137 1.56 16.78 27.85
C THR A 137 0.37 15.83 27.84
N LEU A 138 -0.85 16.39 27.91
CA LEU A 138 -2.10 15.61 27.81
C LEU A 138 -2.14 14.87 26.46
N LEU A 139 -1.84 15.56 25.37
CA LEU A 139 -1.84 14.98 24.03
C LEU A 139 -0.82 13.82 23.91
N ALA A 140 0.38 13.98 24.46
CA ALA A 140 1.41 12.95 24.48
C ALA A 140 0.98 11.73 25.30
N VAL A 141 0.39 11.92 26.47
CA VAL A 141 -0.10 10.82 27.32
C VAL A 141 -1.24 10.07 26.65
N VAL A 142 -2.21 10.78 26.10
CA VAL A 142 -3.36 10.15 25.38
C VAL A 142 -2.87 9.40 24.14
N ARG A 143 -1.91 9.96 23.39
CA ARG A 143 -1.25 9.28 22.25
C ARG A 143 -0.59 7.97 22.68
N ALA A 144 0.16 7.99 23.79
CA ALA A 144 0.84 6.80 24.31
C ALA A 144 -0.17 5.72 24.73
N ILE A 145 -1.23 6.08 25.43
CA ILE A 145 -2.30 5.15 25.81
C ILE A 145 -2.99 4.57 24.57
N PHE A 146 -3.33 5.43 23.60
CA PHE A 146 -3.95 5.03 22.34
C PHE A 146 -3.06 4.05 21.57
N SER A 147 -1.77 4.36 21.41
CA SER A 147 -0.83 3.51 20.67
C SER A 147 -0.67 2.13 21.32
N VAL A 148 -0.58 2.06 22.65
CA VAL A 148 -0.53 0.79 23.38
C VAL A 148 -1.81 -0.02 23.13
N ALA A 149 -2.99 0.59 23.26
CA ALA A 149 -4.27 -0.08 23.01
C ALA A 149 -4.39 -0.54 21.55
N PHE A 150 -4.02 0.31 20.59
CA PHE A 150 -4.03 0.02 19.16
C PHE A 150 -3.15 -1.18 18.81
N PHE A 151 -1.89 -1.19 19.25
CA PHE A 151 -0.95 -2.28 18.97
C PHE A 151 -1.24 -3.55 19.75
N ALA A 152 -1.82 -3.45 20.95
CA ALA A 152 -2.32 -4.61 21.68
C ALA A 152 -3.43 -5.32 20.90
N VAL A 153 -4.42 -4.57 20.42
CA VAL A 153 -5.52 -5.11 19.59
C VAL A 153 -4.96 -5.67 18.28
N ALA A 154 -4.16 -4.89 17.54
CA ALA A 154 -3.60 -5.31 16.26
C ALA A 154 -2.73 -6.56 16.41
N GLY A 155 -1.85 -6.60 17.42
CA GLY A 155 -0.98 -7.73 17.70
C GLY A 155 -1.77 -9.00 18.07
N LEU A 156 -2.73 -8.89 18.98
CA LEU A 156 -3.58 -10.02 19.38
C LEU A 156 -4.34 -10.63 18.18
N LEU A 157 -4.84 -9.79 17.29
CA LEU A 157 -5.55 -10.23 16.09
C LEU A 157 -4.58 -10.84 15.06
N ALA A 158 -3.39 -10.26 14.90
CA ALA A 158 -2.35 -10.79 14.00
C ALA A 158 -1.76 -12.12 14.46
N LEU A 159 -1.81 -12.45 15.76
CA LEU A 159 -1.35 -13.76 16.28
C LEU A 159 -2.11 -14.98 15.69
N HIS A 160 -3.25 -14.74 15.01
CA HIS A 160 -4.07 -15.78 14.41
C HIS A 160 -4.23 -15.56 12.90
N PRO A 161 -3.18 -15.74 12.08
CA PRO A 161 -3.22 -15.44 10.64
C PRO A 161 -4.26 -16.29 9.89
N SER A 162 -4.63 -17.46 10.41
CA SER A 162 -5.69 -18.31 9.86
C SER A 162 -7.10 -17.69 9.95
N LYS A 163 -7.30 -16.71 10.83
CA LYS A 163 -8.59 -16.02 11.02
C LYS A 163 -8.68 -14.70 10.26
N LEU A 164 -7.62 -14.28 9.55
CA LEU A 164 -7.60 -13.00 8.83
C LEU A 164 -8.77 -12.85 7.86
N THR A 165 -9.05 -13.86 7.04
CA THR A 165 -10.19 -13.82 6.11
C THR A 165 -11.54 -13.71 6.82
N GLN A 166 -11.67 -14.28 8.02
CA GLN A 166 -12.90 -14.14 8.82
C GLN A 166 -13.01 -12.74 9.41
N LEU A 167 -11.93 -12.18 9.91
CA LEU A 167 -11.92 -10.86 10.53
C LEU A 167 -12.00 -9.75 9.46
N LEU A 168 -11.02 -9.70 8.56
CA LEU A 168 -10.89 -8.63 7.56
C LEU A 168 -11.93 -8.80 6.44
N GLY A 169 -12.20 -10.02 5.98
CA GLY A 169 -13.12 -10.28 4.88
C GLY A 169 -14.59 -10.25 5.27
N LYS A 170 -14.97 -10.67 6.51
CA LYS A 170 -16.39 -10.78 6.91
C LYS A 170 -16.85 -9.65 7.82
N ILE A 171 -15.98 -9.01 8.59
CA ILE A 171 -16.36 -8.05 9.63
C ILE A 171 -15.83 -6.66 9.31
N THR A 172 -14.53 -6.45 9.50
CA THR A 172 -13.97 -5.09 9.47
C THR A 172 -13.91 -4.50 8.06
N GLY A 173 -13.67 -5.31 7.03
CA GLY A 173 -13.67 -4.85 5.64
C GLY A 173 -15.05 -4.39 5.16
N PRO A 174 -16.10 -5.22 5.24
CA PRO A 174 -17.46 -4.79 4.89
C PRO A 174 -17.95 -3.59 5.72
N LEU A 175 -17.63 -3.53 7.02
CA LEU A 175 -17.95 -2.38 7.86
C LEU A 175 -17.26 -1.11 7.36
N LEU A 176 -15.97 -1.20 7.04
CA LEU A 176 -15.20 -0.08 6.48
C LEU A 176 -15.81 0.41 5.15
N ILE A 177 -16.13 -0.51 4.24
CA ILE A 177 -16.75 -0.18 2.96
C ILE A 177 -18.11 0.49 3.18
N MET A 178 -18.93 -0.01 4.11
CA MET A 178 -20.24 0.56 4.43
C MET A 178 -20.12 2.00 4.93
N LEU A 179 -19.16 2.27 5.83
CA LEU A 179 -18.93 3.63 6.34
C LEU A 179 -18.45 4.58 5.24
N ILE A 180 -17.58 4.11 4.33
CA ILE A 180 -17.14 4.91 3.19
C ILE A 180 -18.31 5.19 2.23
N VAL A 181 -19.12 4.17 1.92
CA VAL A 181 -20.32 4.33 1.08
C VAL A 181 -21.30 5.32 1.70
N LEU A 182 -21.44 5.35 3.03
CA LEU A 182 -22.26 6.34 3.72
C LEU A 182 -21.78 7.78 3.46
N VAL A 183 -20.47 8.04 3.62
CA VAL A 183 -19.90 9.38 3.40
C VAL A 183 -19.97 9.78 1.92
N VAL A 184 -19.59 8.88 1.01
CA VAL A 184 -19.63 9.11 -0.43
C VAL A 184 -21.07 9.29 -0.91
N GLY A 185 -22.00 8.47 -0.43
CA GLY A 185 -23.42 8.54 -0.77
C GLY A 185 -24.05 9.86 -0.32
N ALA A 186 -23.71 10.36 0.87
CA ALA A 186 -24.16 11.66 1.34
C ALA A 186 -23.68 12.80 0.44
N ALA A 187 -22.40 12.79 0.04
CA ALA A 187 -21.84 13.78 -0.86
C ALA A 187 -22.44 13.73 -2.29
N ILE A 188 -22.85 12.53 -2.75
CA ILE A 188 -23.55 12.38 -4.06
C ILE A 188 -24.97 12.96 -3.99
N VAL A 189 -25.70 12.68 -2.90
CA VAL A 189 -27.09 13.12 -2.73
C VAL A 189 -27.19 14.62 -2.49
N ALA A 190 -26.27 15.19 -1.71
CA ALA A 190 -26.27 16.60 -1.34
C ALA A 190 -24.83 17.16 -1.43
N PRO A 191 -24.32 17.45 -2.62
CA PRO A 191 -22.98 18.01 -2.76
C PRO A 191 -22.86 19.33 -2.02
N ALA A 192 -21.79 19.51 -1.25
CA ALA A 192 -21.57 20.71 -0.44
C ALA A 192 -21.24 21.95 -1.27
N GLY A 193 -20.70 21.77 -2.49
CA GLY A 193 -20.40 22.85 -3.43
C GLY A 193 -20.22 22.37 -4.86
N ALA A 194 -20.06 23.32 -5.79
CA ALA A 194 -19.72 23.04 -7.16
C ALA A 194 -18.20 22.79 -7.31
N PRO A 195 -17.77 21.94 -8.28
CA PRO A 195 -16.36 21.74 -8.54
C PRO A 195 -15.62 23.07 -8.80
N ALA A 196 -14.55 23.30 -8.05
CA ALA A 196 -13.73 24.48 -8.16
C ALA A 196 -12.82 24.44 -9.39
N ALA A 197 -12.19 25.56 -9.74
CA ALA A 197 -11.09 25.56 -10.71
C ALA A 197 -9.93 24.71 -10.21
N ALA A 198 -9.24 24.04 -11.14
CA ALA A 198 -8.07 23.23 -10.78
C ALA A 198 -6.96 24.11 -10.20
N GLN A 199 -6.39 23.66 -9.09
CA GLN A 199 -5.24 24.32 -8.46
C GLN A 199 -3.92 23.77 -9.05
N ALA A 200 -2.85 24.56 -8.98
CA ALA A 200 -1.52 24.05 -9.34
C ALA A 200 -1.14 22.86 -8.43
N PRO A 201 -0.54 21.81 -8.98
CA PRO A 201 -0.10 21.61 -10.38
C PRO A 201 -1.13 20.89 -11.29
N TYR A 202 -2.37 20.65 -10.84
CA TYR A 202 -3.43 19.96 -11.62
C TYR A 202 -4.01 20.81 -12.76
N ASP A 203 -3.81 22.10 -12.75
CA ASP A 203 -4.25 23.03 -13.78
C ASP A 203 -3.53 22.84 -15.14
N GLN A 204 -2.29 22.36 -15.12
CA GLN A 204 -1.45 22.20 -16.31
C GLN A 204 -1.49 20.79 -16.88
N VAL A 205 -1.20 19.77 -16.05
CA VAL A 205 -1.05 18.37 -16.47
C VAL A 205 -1.77 17.41 -15.51
N PRO A 206 -3.11 17.49 -15.41
CA PRO A 206 -3.85 16.79 -14.36
C PRO A 206 -3.63 15.27 -14.36
N GLY A 207 -3.54 14.64 -15.55
CA GLY A 207 -3.31 13.20 -15.65
C GLY A 207 -1.94 12.77 -15.13
N LEU A 208 -0.88 13.51 -15.46
CA LEU A 208 0.47 13.24 -14.94
C LEU A 208 0.54 13.47 -13.43
N GLN A 209 -0.02 14.57 -12.96
CA GLN A 209 -0.05 14.88 -11.52
C GLN A 209 -0.86 13.84 -10.76
N GLY A 210 -1.99 13.39 -11.30
CA GLY A 210 -2.75 12.27 -10.74
C GLY A 210 -1.93 10.99 -10.65
N PHE A 211 -1.14 10.66 -11.68
CA PHE A 211 -0.22 9.51 -11.66
C PHE A 211 0.83 9.65 -10.55
N ILE A 212 1.44 10.82 -10.39
CA ILE A 212 2.42 11.09 -9.33
C ILE A 212 1.76 10.93 -7.94
N THR A 213 0.56 11.46 -7.76
CA THR A 213 -0.18 11.32 -6.50
C THR A 213 -0.54 9.86 -6.22
N GLY A 214 -0.97 9.09 -7.23
CA GLY A 214 -1.22 7.65 -7.10
C GLY A 214 0.06 6.86 -6.79
N TYR A 215 1.19 7.27 -7.33
CA TYR A 215 2.50 6.70 -6.99
C TYR A 215 2.84 6.87 -5.50
N GLN A 216 2.44 7.96 -4.88
CA GLN A 216 2.68 8.25 -3.46
C GLN A 216 1.89 7.34 -2.49
N THR A 217 0.88 6.57 -2.95
CA THR A 217 0.23 5.56 -2.10
C THR A 217 1.21 4.48 -1.65
N MET A 218 2.23 4.21 -2.47
CA MET A 218 3.28 3.20 -2.25
C MET A 218 2.76 1.77 -2.04
N ASP A 219 1.55 1.49 -2.48
CA ASP A 219 0.88 0.21 -2.33
C ASP A 219 1.57 -0.93 -3.09
N LEU A 220 2.38 -0.61 -4.11
CA LEU A 220 3.15 -1.63 -4.83
C LEU A 220 4.10 -2.41 -3.91
N LEU A 221 4.80 -1.74 -2.97
CA LEU A 221 5.68 -2.44 -2.02
C LEU A 221 4.89 -3.44 -1.17
N ALA A 222 3.72 -3.02 -0.70
CA ALA A 222 2.81 -3.89 0.05
C ALA A 222 2.31 -5.05 -0.82
N SER A 223 2.06 -4.83 -2.11
CA SER A 223 1.59 -5.86 -3.04
C SER A 223 2.57 -7.01 -3.23
N LEU A 224 3.86 -6.71 -3.21
CA LEU A 224 4.91 -7.72 -3.32
C LEU A 224 5.01 -8.60 -2.07
N THR A 225 4.47 -8.16 -0.94
CA THR A 225 4.57 -8.88 0.35
C THR A 225 3.27 -9.56 0.75
N PHE A 226 2.10 -9.00 0.43
CA PHE A 226 0.81 -9.57 0.82
C PHE A 226 0.49 -10.91 0.15
N GLY A 227 1.13 -11.21 -0.97
CA GLY A 227 0.97 -12.47 -1.70
C GLY A 227 1.20 -13.71 -0.83
N ILE A 228 2.17 -13.67 0.11
CA ILE A 228 2.49 -14.81 0.99
C ILE A 228 1.31 -15.18 1.91
N VAL A 229 0.70 -14.18 2.58
CA VAL A 229 -0.41 -14.41 3.50
C VAL A 229 -1.69 -14.78 2.76
N ILE A 230 -1.96 -14.15 1.62
CA ILE A 230 -3.12 -14.47 0.79
C ILE A 230 -3.02 -15.88 0.22
N ALA A 231 -1.83 -16.29 -0.26
CA ALA A 231 -1.61 -17.65 -0.73
C ALA A 231 -1.80 -18.68 0.41
N GLN A 232 -1.32 -18.39 1.64
CA GLN A 232 -1.55 -19.23 2.81
C GLN A 232 -3.04 -19.35 3.13
N ASN A 233 -3.79 -18.24 3.11
CA ASN A 233 -5.24 -18.24 3.36
C ASN A 233 -6.00 -19.05 2.31
N ILE A 234 -5.64 -18.95 1.02
CA ILE A 234 -6.24 -19.72 -0.07
C ILE A 234 -5.97 -21.23 0.13
N ARG A 235 -4.74 -21.59 0.54
CA ARG A 235 -4.41 -22.99 0.85
C ARG A 235 -5.21 -23.54 2.03
N GLN A 236 -5.46 -22.74 3.07
CA GLN A 236 -6.29 -23.12 4.22
C GLN A 236 -7.77 -23.30 3.83
N LEU A 237 -8.24 -22.58 2.79
CA LEU A 237 -9.59 -22.75 2.23
C LEU A 237 -9.74 -24.01 1.33
N GLY A 238 -8.66 -24.80 1.17
CA GLY A 238 -8.70 -26.10 0.51
C GLY A 238 -8.10 -26.15 -0.90
N VAL A 239 -7.63 -25.02 -1.46
CA VAL A 239 -6.93 -24.99 -2.75
C VAL A 239 -5.43 -25.18 -2.50
N ARG A 240 -4.88 -26.34 -2.92
CA ARG A 240 -3.49 -26.71 -2.59
C ARG A 240 -2.55 -26.73 -3.80
N GLU A 241 -3.10 -26.91 -4.98
CA GLU A 241 -2.32 -26.97 -6.23
C GLU A 241 -1.72 -25.58 -6.54
N PRO A 242 -0.39 -25.46 -6.76
CA PRO A 242 0.28 -24.15 -6.91
C PRO A 242 -0.31 -23.28 -8.02
N GLY A 243 -0.64 -23.85 -9.17
CA GLY A 243 -1.23 -23.11 -10.29
C GLY A 243 -2.63 -22.59 -9.98
N SER A 244 -3.43 -23.36 -9.26
CA SER A 244 -4.76 -22.96 -8.79
C SER A 244 -4.67 -21.87 -7.72
N VAL A 245 -3.72 -21.98 -6.76
CA VAL A 245 -3.47 -20.92 -5.77
C VAL A 245 -3.08 -19.60 -6.45
N ALA A 246 -2.14 -19.65 -7.42
CA ALA A 246 -1.73 -18.47 -8.16
C ALA A 246 -2.90 -17.80 -8.90
N ARG A 247 -3.77 -18.62 -9.55
CA ARG A 247 -4.97 -18.11 -10.22
C ARG A 247 -5.94 -17.41 -9.26
N GLU A 248 -6.16 -17.98 -8.08
CA GLU A 248 -7.04 -17.38 -7.07
C GLU A 248 -6.43 -16.11 -6.46
N VAL A 249 -5.11 -16.03 -6.28
CA VAL A 249 -4.41 -14.79 -5.87
C VAL A 249 -4.60 -13.70 -6.92
N VAL A 250 -4.45 -14.01 -8.22
CA VAL A 250 -4.69 -13.05 -9.31
C VAL A 250 -6.14 -12.55 -9.30
N LYS A 251 -7.12 -13.47 -9.15
CA LYS A 251 -8.55 -13.06 -9.06
C LYS A 251 -8.81 -12.14 -7.88
N ALA A 252 -8.23 -12.46 -6.71
CA ALA A 252 -8.33 -11.61 -5.52
C ALA A 252 -7.70 -10.24 -5.75
N GLY A 253 -6.54 -10.16 -6.41
CA GLY A 253 -5.87 -8.92 -6.78
C GLY A 253 -6.69 -8.05 -7.73
N VAL A 254 -7.31 -8.64 -8.75
CA VAL A 254 -8.19 -7.91 -9.67
C VAL A 254 -9.45 -7.42 -8.95
N PHE A 255 -10.08 -8.26 -8.12
CA PHE A 255 -11.24 -7.87 -7.33
C PHE A 255 -10.91 -6.72 -6.37
N MET A 256 -9.78 -6.81 -5.66
CA MET A 256 -9.25 -5.74 -4.82
C MET A 256 -9.07 -4.44 -5.61
N GLY A 257 -8.44 -4.53 -6.79
CA GLY A 257 -8.21 -3.37 -7.66
C GLY A 257 -9.51 -2.67 -8.08
N VAL A 258 -10.54 -3.44 -8.48
CA VAL A 258 -11.86 -2.90 -8.83
C VAL A 258 -12.50 -2.22 -7.61
N LEU A 259 -12.45 -2.85 -6.44
CA LEU A 259 -13.03 -2.29 -5.23
C LEU A 259 -12.30 -1.01 -4.79
N MET A 260 -10.97 -0.99 -4.87
CA MET A 260 -10.16 0.22 -4.60
C MET A 260 -10.50 1.33 -5.61
N ALA A 261 -10.67 1.02 -6.90
CA ALA A 261 -11.06 2.01 -7.91
C ALA A 261 -12.39 2.68 -7.57
N LEU A 262 -13.39 1.89 -7.17
CA LEU A 262 -14.70 2.43 -6.76
C LEU A 262 -14.58 3.35 -5.55
N VAL A 263 -13.84 2.93 -4.53
CA VAL A 263 -13.62 3.72 -3.31
C VAL A 263 -12.83 5.00 -3.62
N TYR A 264 -11.76 4.91 -4.42
CA TYR A 264 -10.96 6.07 -4.79
C TYR A 264 -11.75 7.10 -5.62
N CYS A 265 -12.51 6.65 -6.61
CA CYS A 265 -13.37 7.53 -7.38
C CYS A 265 -14.45 8.17 -6.49
N GLY A 266 -15.03 7.40 -5.58
CA GLY A 266 -16.02 7.91 -4.63
C GLY A 266 -15.44 8.96 -3.68
N THR A 267 -14.31 8.69 -3.06
CA THR A 267 -13.66 9.64 -2.12
C THR A 267 -13.07 10.85 -2.83
N ALA A 268 -12.56 10.70 -4.07
CA ALA A 268 -12.17 11.84 -4.89
C ALA A 268 -13.37 12.71 -5.27
N TYR A 269 -14.53 12.10 -5.56
CA TYR A 269 -15.76 12.85 -5.79
C TYR A 269 -16.18 13.67 -4.55
N VAL A 270 -16.03 13.13 -3.34
CA VAL A 270 -16.26 13.90 -2.09
C VAL A 270 -15.42 15.18 -2.08
N GLY A 271 -14.14 15.08 -2.46
CA GLY A 271 -13.25 16.25 -2.55
C GLY A 271 -13.68 17.23 -3.63
N THR A 272 -14.04 16.74 -4.82
CA THR A 272 -14.51 17.58 -5.93
C THR A 272 -15.82 18.30 -5.59
N ALA A 273 -16.74 17.61 -4.91
CA ALA A 273 -18.04 18.12 -4.53
C ALA A 273 -18.02 19.05 -3.28
N LEU A 274 -16.86 19.22 -2.63
CA LEU A 274 -16.69 20.14 -1.52
C LEU A 274 -16.64 21.61 -1.98
N GLY A 275 -16.18 21.88 -3.18
CA GLY A 275 -16.01 23.22 -3.70
C GLY A 275 -14.91 24.02 -2.95
N HIS A 276 -15.17 25.31 -2.68
CA HIS A 276 -14.29 26.17 -1.88
C HIS A 276 -14.97 26.47 -0.53
N PRO A 277 -14.64 25.75 0.54
CA PRO A 277 -15.30 25.94 1.85
C PRO A 277 -14.92 27.23 2.57
N GLY A 278 -14.03 28.05 2.02
CA GLY A 278 -13.54 29.29 2.65
C GLY A 278 -12.49 29.09 3.74
N GLU A 279 -12.24 27.85 4.16
CA GLU A 279 -11.20 27.48 5.14
C GLU A 279 -10.05 26.75 4.47
N ALA A 280 -8.87 26.84 5.07
CA ALA A 280 -7.68 26.16 4.55
C ALA A 280 -7.80 24.64 4.69
N ILE A 281 -7.73 23.92 3.59
CA ILE A 281 -7.70 22.47 3.55
C ILE A 281 -6.25 22.00 3.59
N ALA A 282 -5.83 21.45 4.73
CA ALA A 282 -4.46 21.00 4.92
C ALA A 282 -4.16 19.66 4.20
N ASN A 283 -5.13 18.71 4.23
CA ASN A 283 -4.96 17.38 3.67
C ASN A 283 -6.32 16.72 3.35
N GLY A 284 -6.28 15.51 2.76
CA GLY A 284 -7.50 14.81 2.39
C GLY A 284 -8.33 14.29 3.57
N ALA A 285 -7.75 14.12 4.75
CA ALA A 285 -8.53 13.80 5.94
C ALA A 285 -9.40 14.99 6.36
N THR A 286 -8.87 16.21 6.25
CA THR A 286 -9.64 17.45 6.44
C THR A 286 -10.79 17.55 5.44
N VAL A 287 -10.55 17.20 4.15
CA VAL A 287 -11.61 17.13 3.12
C VAL A 287 -12.75 16.22 3.54
N LEU A 288 -12.43 14.99 3.95
CA LEU A 288 -13.43 13.99 4.37
C LEU A 288 -14.18 14.44 5.62
N THR A 289 -13.45 14.98 6.61
CA THR A 289 -14.04 15.47 7.86
C THR A 289 -15.00 16.63 7.58
N PHE A 290 -14.59 17.60 6.75
CA PHE A 290 -15.43 18.75 6.38
C PHE A 290 -16.71 18.28 5.69
N SER A 291 -16.62 17.41 4.69
CA SER A 291 -17.77 16.84 4.01
C SER A 291 -18.68 16.08 4.97
N ALA A 292 -18.11 15.21 5.82
CA ALA A 292 -18.91 14.42 6.75
C ALA A 292 -19.58 15.27 7.83
N THR A 293 -18.90 16.31 8.35
CA THR A 293 -19.50 17.22 9.35
C THR A 293 -20.58 18.10 8.73
N ALA A 294 -20.44 18.52 7.48
CA ALA A 294 -21.48 19.26 6.77
C ALA A 294 -22.78 18.47 6.65
N HIS A 295 -22.72 17.14 6.49
CA HIS A 295 -23.89 16.28 6.34
C HIS A 295 -24.43 15.73 7.66
N PHE A 296 -23.55 15.39 8.60
CA PHE A 296 -23.90 14.62 9.82
C PHE A 296 -23.55 15.36 11.11
N GLY A 297 -23.06 16.60 11.05
CA GLY A 297 -22.60 17.33 12.24
C GLY A 297 -21.50 16.57 12.98
N PHE A 298 -21.54 16.57 14.30
CA PHE A 298 -20.55 15.86 15.14
C PHE A 298 -20.48 14.35 14.86
N ALA A 299 -21.60 13.71 14.48
CA ALA A 299 -21.60 12.30 14.10
C ALA A 299 -20.73 12.05 12.86
N GLY A 300 -20.56 13.02 11.96
CA GLY A 300 -19.64 12.94 10.84
C GLY A 300 -18.18 12.78 11.29
N THR A 301 -17.75 13.54 12.29
CA THR A 301 -16.39 13.38 12.87
C THR A 301 -16.18 11.97 13.44
N LEU A 302 -17.18 11.42 14.13
CA LEU A 302 -17.12 10.04 14.64
C LEU A 302 -17.01 9.02 13.51
N VAL A 303 -17.76 9.18 12.43
CA VAL A 303 -17.71 8.29 11.26
C VAL A 303 -16.33 8.33 10.61
N ILE A 304 -15.75 9.51 10.39
CA ILE A 304 -14.40 9.63 9.82
C ILE A 304 -13.34 9.01 10.74
N ALA A 305 -13.39 9.29 12.04
CA ALA A 305 -12.50 8.69 13.01
C ALA A 305 -12.59 7.14 13.00
N ALA A 306 -13.80 6.58 12.91
CA ALA A 306 -14.03 5.14 12.81
C ALA A 306 -13.48 4.56 11.48
N ILE A 307 -13.65 5.25 10.34
CA ILE A 307 -13.09 4.86 9.04
C ILE A 307 -11.58 4.76 9.13
N PHE A 308 -10.92 5.80 9.64
CA PHE A 308 -9.45 5.82 9.75
C PHE A 308 -8.95 4.75 10.72
N LEU A 309 -9.60 4.60 11.87
CA LEU A 309 -9.24 3.57 12.85
C LEU A 309 -9.34 2.16 12.25
N LEU A 310 -10.46 1.83 11.60
CA LEU A 310 -10.67 0.53 10.99
C LEU A 310 -9.70 0.27 9.84
N ALA A 311 -9.51 1.24 8.94
CA ALA A 311 -8.59 1.12 7.83
C ALA A 311 -7.14 0.89 8.31
N CYS A 312 -6.67 1.72 9.22
CA CYS A 312 -5.33 1.61 9.77
C CYS A 312 -5.13 0.32 10.57
N LEU A 313 -6.12 -0.10 11.36
CA LEU A 313 -6.08 -1.35 12.11
C LEU A 313 -5.99 -2.56 11.17
N ASN A 314 -6.78 -2.59 10.10
CA ASN A 314 -6.78 -3.66 9.12
C ASN A 314 -5.42 -3.79 8.43
N VAL A 315 -4.83 -2.68 7.98
CA VAL A 315 -3.49 -2.66 7.37
C VAL A 315 -2.43 -3.10 8.37
N CYS A 316 -2.48 -2.60 9.61
CA CYS A 316 -1.56 -2.98 10.68
C CYS A 316 -1.57 -4.49 10.93
N ILE A 317 -2.76 -5.10 11.06
CA ILE A 317 -2.92 -6.56 11.24
C ILE A 317 -2.34 -7.31 10.05
N GLY A 318 -2.62 -6.85 8.83
CA GLY A 318 -2.10 -7.44 7.59
C GLY A 318 -0.57 -7.39 7.54
N LEU A 319 0.02 -6.24 7.80
CA LEU A 319 1.47 -6.03 7.78
C LEU A 319 2.19 -6.81 8.88
N LEU A 320 1.68 -6.79 10.12
CA LEU A 320 2.21 -7.61 11.21
C LEU A 320 2.23 -9.10 10.84
N SER A 321 1.14 -9.57 10.21
CA SER A 321 1.03 -10.98 9.79
C SER A 321 2.01 -11.31 8.66
N CYS A 322 2.19 -10.44 7.69
CA CYS A 322 3.13 -10.64 6.58
C CYS A 322 4.58 -10.62 7.07
N CYS A 323 4.94 -9.61 7.88
CA CYS A 323 6.28 -9.50 8.46
C CYS A 323 6.59 -10.72 9.35
N GLY A 324 5.66 -11.10 10.23
CA GLY A 324 5.82 -12.28 11.08
C GLY A 324 6.06 -13.56 10.28
N SER A 325 5.29 -13.78 9.21
CA SER A 325 5.43 -14.96 8.35
C SER A 325 6.75 -14.96 7.57
N PHE A 326 7.15 -13.82 7.05
CA PHE A 326 8.41 -13.70 6.32
C PHE A 326 9.63 -13.94 7.23
N PHE A 327 9.69 -13.26 8.38
CA PHE A 327 10.83 -13.38 9.28
C PHE A 327 10.91 -14.73 9.97
N GLU A 328 9.79 -15.43 10.19
CA GLU A 328 9.79 -16.83 10.62
C GLU A 328 10.45 -17.74 9.56
N THR A 329 10.17 -17.50 8.28
CA THR A 329 10.81 -18.24 7.18
C THR A 329 12.31 -17.95 7.09
N LEU A 330 12.71 -16.68 7.28
CA LEU A 330 14.11 -16.24 7.21
C LEU A 330 14.91 -16.73 8.42
N ALA A 331 14.32 -16.74 9.62
CA ALA A 331 14.98 -17.15 10.85
C ALA A 331 14.10 -18.17 11.64
N PRO A 332 14.10 -19.45 11.24
CA PRO A 332 13.18 -20.47 11.79
C PRO A 332 13.37 -20.76 13.29
N ARG A 333 14.46 -20.26 13.88
CA ARG A 333 14.69 -20.38 15.34
C ARG A 333 13.77 -19.51 16.18
N VAL A 334 13.20 -18.45 15.57
CA VAL A 334 12.30 -17.52 16.25
C VAL A 334 10.87 -17.76 15.74
N PRO A 335 9.93 -18.13 16.62
CA PRO A 335 8.58 -18.47 16.19
C PRO A 335 7.81 -17.23 15.74
N TYR A 336 6.83 -17.40 14.83
CA TYR A 336 5.93 -16.38 14.32
C TYR A 336 5.41 -15.41 15.38
N ARG A 337 4.96 -15.96 16.53
CA ARG A 337 4.41 -15.14 17.61
C ARG A 337 5.41 -14.15 18.19
N ALA A 338 6.68 -14.56 18.33
CA ALA A 338 7.73 -13.67 18.84
C ALA A 338 8.00 -12.51 17.87
N TRP A 339 8.01 -12.78 16.56
CA TRP A 339 8.15 -11.74 15.55
C TRP A 339 6.98 -10.74 15.58
N VAL A 340 5.74 -11.22 15.62
CA VAL A 340 4.55 -10.35 15.66
C VAL A 340 4.56 -9.47 16.90
N ILE A 341 4.85 -10.04 18.09
CA ILE A 341 4.91 -9.28 19.34
C ILE A 341 6.07 -8.27 19.30
N GLY A 342 7.26 -8.70 18.87
CA GLY A 342 8.43 -7.83 18.77
C GLY A 342 8.19 -6.64 17.84
N PHE A 343 7.60 -6.89 16.66
CA PHE A 343 7.25 -5.82 15.70
C PHE A 343 6.14 -4.90 16.22
N ALA A 344 5.13 -5.44 16.90
CA ALA A 344 4.07 -4.62 17.50
C ALA A 344 4.62 -3.70 18.60
N VAL A 345 5.48 -4.23 19.50
CA VAL A 345 6.12 -3.43 20.57
C VAL A 345 7.05 -2.38 19.98
N PHE A 346 7.92 -2.75 19.04
CA PHE A 346 8.82 -1.81 18.37
C PHE A 346 8.04 -0.69 17.66
N SER A 347 7.00 -1.04 16.90
CA SER A 347 6.17 -0.08 16.20
C SER A 347 5.38 0.82 17.16
N CYS A 348 4.96 0.29 18.31
CA CYS A 348 4.33 1.09 19.36
C CYS A 348 5.28 2.18 19.89
N VAL A 349 6.54 1.83 20.14
CA VAL A 349 7.54 2.82 20.56
C VAL A 349 7.77 3.87 19.48
N VAL A 350 7.99 3.44 18.23
CA VAL A 350 8.25 4.34 17.09
C VAL A 350 7.05 5.27 16.83
N SER A 351 5.81 4.78 16.95
CA SER A 351 4.61 5.60 16.70
C SER A 351 4.47 6.80 17.64
N ASN A 352 5.09 6.76 18.82
CA ASN A 352 5.06 7.86 19.78
C ASN A 352 6.06 8.98 19.46
N VAL A 353 6.97 8.78 18.49
CA VAL A 353 7.87 9.85 18.01
C VAL A 353 7.11 10.92 17.21
N GLY A 354 5.94 10.56 16.68
CA GLY A 354 5.07 11.44 15.91
C GLY A 354 5.11 11.15 14.42
N LEU A 355 4.02 11.53 13.73
CA LEU A 355 3.81 11.23 12.32
C LEU A 355 4.86 11.91 11.44
N ASP A 356 5.17 13.19 11.69
CA ASP A 356 6.10 13.95 10.84
C ASP A 356 7.51 13.38 10.88
N ALA A 357 8.00 12.96 12.06
CA ALA A 357 9.31 12.33 12.19
C ALA A 357 9.35 10.96 11.46
N ILE A 358 8.28 10.17 11.53
CA ILE A 358 8.17 8.91 10.79
C ILE A 358 8.24 9.18 9.29
N LEU A 359 7.53 10.19 8.79
CA LEU A 359 7.51 10.56 7.37
C LEU A 359 8.87 11.04 6.89
N LEU A 360 9.58 11.82 7.70
CA LEU A 360 10.93 12.34 7.37
C LEU A 360 11.93 11.21 7.06
N PHE A 361 11.89 10.13 7.82
CA PHE A 361 12.77 8.97 7.59
C PHE A 361 12.22 8.01 6.53
N SER A 362 10.89 7.91 6.40
CA SER A 362 10.28 6.93 5.50
C SER A 362 10.38 7.33 4.03
N VAL A 363 10.20 8.61 3.73
CA VAL A 363 10.16 9.07 2.34
C VAL A 363 11.43 8.74 1.57
N PRO A 364 12.65 9.05 2.07
CA PRO A 364 13.88 8.70 1.35
C PRO A 364 14.04 7.20 1.12
N LEU A 365 13.78 6.38 2.13
CA LEU A 365 13.92 4.93 2.02
C LEU A 365 12.94 4.34 1.00
N LEU A 366 11.68 4.78 1.07
CA LEU A 366 10.67 4.33 0.13
C LEU A 366 10.96 4.81 -1.30
N SER A 367 11.46 6.04 -1.47
CA SER A 367 11.87 6.58 -2.78
C SER A 367 13.03 5.81 -3.39
N ALA A 368 13.94 5.25 -2.57
CA ALA A 368 15.00 4.40 -3.03
C ALA A 368 14.52 3.01 -3.48
N LEU A 369 13.55 2.42 -2.76
CA LEU A 369 13.07 1.05 -3.01
C LEU A 369 11.99 0.98 -4.11
N TYR A 370 11.18 2.01 -4.23
CA TYR A 370 9.98 1.97 -5.07
C TYR A 370 10.25 1.80 -6.57
N PRO A 371 11.21 2.51 -7.21
CA PRO A 371 11.58 2.27 -8.61
C PRO A 371 12.02 0.84 -8.90
N VAL A 372 12.80 0.27 -7.98
CA VAL A 372 13.27 -1.13 -8.09
C VAL A 372 12.08 -2.10 -8.01
N ALA A 373 11.14 -1.85 -7.12
CA ALA A 373 9.91 -2.63 -7.01
C ALA A 373 9.06 -2.57 -8.29
N ILE A 374 8.95 -1.38 -8.92
CA ILE A 374 8.21 -1.22 -10.18
C ILE A 374 8.83 -2.06 -11.28
N VAL A 375 10.13 -1.96 -11.50
CA VAL A 375 10.77 -2.70 -12.59
C VAL A 375 10.69 -4.22 -12.34
N LEU A 376 10.84 -4.67 -11.11
CA LEU A 376 10.66 -6.09 -10.74
C LEU A 376 9.22 -6.57 -11.00
N ALA A 377 8.22 -5.81 -10.57
CA ALA A 377 6.82 -6.16 -10.79
C ALA A 377 6.46 -6.23 -12.28
N LEU A 378 6.88 -5.23 -13.06
CA LEU A 378 6.64 -5.21 -14.51
C LEU A 378 7.33 -6.37 -15.23
N MET A 379 8.61 -6.62 -14.91
CA MET A 379 9.35 -7.75 -15.48
C MET A 379 8.76 -9.10 -15.06
N GLY A 380 8.24 -9.22 -13.84
CA GLY A 380 7.58 -10.43 -13.37
C GLY A 380 6.28 -10.73 -14.13
N VAL A 381 5.47 -9.72 -14.43
CA VAL A 381 4.30 -9.86 -15.30
C VAL A 381 4.71 -10.25 -16.72
N LEU A 382 5.79 -9.64 -17.24
CA LEU A 382 6.32 -9.87 -18.59
C LEU A 382 7.33 -11.03 -18.66
N ARG A 383 7.40 -11.89 -17.62
CA ARG A 383 8.39 -12.96 -17.51
C ARG A 383 8.52 -13.84 -18.76
N ALA A 384 7.41 -14.15 -19.42
CA ALA A 384 7.41 -14.99 -20.64
C ALA A 384 8.28 -14.42 -21.78
N VAL A 385 8.48 -13.09 -21.78
CA VAL A 385 9.32 -12.39 -22.76
C VAL A 385 10.71 -12.15 -22.16
N VAL A 386 10.78 -11.66 -20.93
CA VAL A 386 12.03 -11.27 -20.25
C VAL A 386 12.93 -12.48 -19.98
N ASP A 387 12.36 -13.64 -19.65
CA ASP A 387 13.13 -14.87 -19.39
C ASP A 387 13.86 -15.41 -20.63
N ARG A 388 13.49 -14.96 -21.85
CA ARG A 388 14.25 -15.22 -23.08
C ARG A 388 15.60 -14.51 -23.13
N ALA A 389 15.79 -13.49 -22.28
CA ALA A 389 17.00 -12.70 -22.16
C ALA A 389 17.34 -12.47 -20.66
N PRO A 390 17.82 -13.50 -19.94
CA PRO A 390 17.90 -13.49 -18.47
C PRO A 390 18.82 -12.39 -17.91
N LEU A 391 19.78 -11.86 -18.67
CA LEU A 391 20.61 -10.75 -18.23
C LEU A 391 19.83 -9.42 -18.12
N VAL A 392 18.65 -9.30 -18.73
CA VAL A 392 17.78 -8.13 -18.58
C VAL A 392 17.45 -7.88 -17.13
N TRP A 393 17.14 -8.93 -16.36
CA TRP A 393 16.84 -8.80 -14.93
C TRP A 393 17.96 -8.07 -14.17
N ARG A 394 19.21 -8.46 -14.41
CA ARG A 394 20.38 -7.89 -13.73
C ARG A 394 20.64 -6.45 -14.16
N TRP A 395 20.62 -6.17 -15.47
CA TRP A 395 20.91 -4.84 -15.99
C TRP A 395 19.87 -3.81 -15.54
N VAL A 396 18.57 -4.11 -15.73
CA VAL A 396 17.49 -3.18 -15.39
C VAL A 396 17.47 -2.90 -13.89
N VAL A 397 17.55 -3.94 -13.06
CA VAL A 397 17.50 -3.75 -11.61
C VAL A 397 18.74 -3.02 -11.09
N ALA A 398 19.94 -3.37 -11.57
CA ALA A 398 21.18 -2.72 -11.11
C ALA A 398 21.19 -1.22 -11.45
N VAL A 399 20.86 -0.86 -12.70
CA VAL A 399 20.85 0.54 -13.14
C VAL A 399 19.75 1.32 -12.38
N THR A 400 18.54 0.76 -12.26
CA THR A 400 17.46 1.40 -11.52
C THR A 400 17.82 1.58 -10.05
N ALA A 401 18.39 0.57 -9.40
CA ALA A 401 18.79 0.64 -8.00
C ALA A 401 19.85 1.71 -7.75
N VAL A 402 20.87 1.77 -8.59
CA VAL A 402 21.93 2.80 -8.47
C VAL A 402 21.32 4.20 -8.57
N ILE A 403 20.49 4.44 -9.59
CA ILE A 403 19.90 5.77 -9.79
C ILE A 403 18.95 6.12 -8.64
N SER A 404 18.04 5.22 -8.27
CA SER A 404 17.05 5.51 -7.22
C SER A 404 17.69 5.71 -5.85
N VAL A 405 18.73 4.95 -5.51
CA VAL A 405 19.48 5.14 -4.26
C VAL A 405 20.25 6.45 -4.29
N CYS A 406 20.99 6.75 -5.38
CA CYS A 406 21.75 7.99 -5.50
C CYS A 406 20.84 9.24 -5.43
N THR A 407 19.70 9.24 -6.14
CA THR A 407 18.76 10.36 -6.10
C THR A 407 18.12 10.49 -4.73
N SER A 408 17.71 9.39 -4.11
CA SER A 408 17.09 9.40 -2.78
C SER A 408 18.05 9.87 -1.68
N VAL A 409 19.30 9.41 -1.71
CA VAL A 409 20.33 9.86 -0.75
C VAL A 409 20.65 11.35 -0.96
N ARG A 410 20.79 11.79 -2.23
CA ARG A 410 20.97 13.21 -2.55
C ARG A 410 19.82 14.05 -1.96
N ASP A 411 18.57 13.69 -2.26
CA ASP A 411 17.39 14.46 -1.85
C ASP A 411 17.26 14.55 -0.32
N ALA A 412 17.69 13.49 0.39
CA ALA A 412 17.62 13.44 1.84
C ALA A 412 18.76 14.19 2.54
N PHE A 413 19.98 14.14 2.02
CA PHE A 413 21.17 14.60 2.75
C PHE A 413 21.92 15.75 2.08
N VAL A 414 21.87 15.86 0.75
CA VAL A 414 22.62 16.87 -0.02
C VAL A 414 21.78 17.40 -1.20
N PRO A 415 20.63 18.05 -0.94
CA PRO A 415 19.67 18.45 -1.99
C PRO A 415 20.23 19.43 -3.03
N GLN A 416 21.35 20.08 -2.71
CA GLN A 416 22.03 21.01 -3.63
C GLN A 416 22.94 20.30 -4.65
N LEU A 417 23.22 19.01 -4.48
CA LEU A 417 24.08 18.24 -5.37
C LEU A 417 23.34 17.95 -6.68
N VAL A 418 23.85 18.47 -7.79
CA VAL A 418 23.31 18.18 -9.13
C VAL A 418 23.91 16.86 -9.64
N LEU A 419 23.04 15.92 -9.97
CA LEU A 419 23.43 14.64 -10.55
C LEU A 419 23.23 14.68 -12.08
N PRO A 420 24.02 13.93 -12.85
CA PRO A 420 23.84 13.85 -14.32
C PRO A 420 22.44 13.40 -14.73
N VAL A 421 21.76 12.63 -13.88
CA VAL A 421 20.39 12.14 -14.11
C VAL A 421 19.32 13.25 -13.99
N ASP A 422 19.64 14.38 -13.40
CA ASP A 422 18.71 15.51 -13.25
C ASP A 422 18.40 16.20 -14.60
N ALA A 423 19.27 16.01 -15.59
CA ALA A 423 19.05 16.47 -16.97
C ALA A 423 18.12 15.56 -17.79
N LEU A 424 17.73 14.37 -17.24
CA LEU A 424 16.88 13.43 -17.95
C LEU A 424 15.40 13.83 -17.90
N PRO A 425 14.63 13.48 -18.95
CA PRO A 425 13.19 13.66 -18.93
C PRO A 425 12.54 12.99 -17.72
N GLY A 426 11.67 13.71 -17.03
CA GLY A 426 10.97 13.21 -15.84
C GLY A 426 11.75 13.35 -14.53
N ALA A 427 12.98 13.87 -14.53
CA ALA A 427 13.76 14.05 -13.30
C ALA A 427 13.05 14.98 -12.31
N ALA A 428 12.44 16.06 -12.76
CA ALA A 428 11.71 17.02 -11.94
C ALA A 428 10.50 16.39 -11.18
N VAL A 429 10.01 15.25 -11.64
CA VAL A 429 8.87 14.54 -11.07
C VAL A 429 9.25 13.16 -10.49
N GLY A 430 10.55 12.90 -10.26
CA GLY A 430 11.04 11.67 -9.65
C GLY A 430 11.16 10.46 -10.58
N PHE A 431 11.06 10.64 -11.91
CA PHE A 431 11.16 9.57 -12.92
C PHE A 431 12.50 9.55 -13.68
N ALA A 432 13.56 10.14 -13.13
CA ALA A 432 14.92 10.13 -13.72
C ALA A 432 15.42 8.71 -14.04
N TRP A 433 14.97 7.69 -13.31
CA TRP A 433 15.35 6.29 -13.48
C TRP A 433 14.74 5.60 -14.69
N VAL A 434 13.62 6.11 -15.24
CA VAL A 434 12.83 5.41 -16.27
C VAL A 434 13.62 5.25 -17.56
N LEU A 435 14.17 6.35 -18.11
CA LEU A 435 14.94 6.30 -19.34
C LEU A 435 16.19 5.41 -19.23
N PRO A 436 17.02 5.50 -18.17
CA PRO A 436 18.12 4.57 -17.98
C PRO A 436 17.69 3.12 -17.81
N ALA A 437 16.54 2.83 -17.17
CA ALA A 437 16.00 1.48 -17.06
C ALA A 437 15.63 0.89 -18.43
N VAL A 438 15.04 1.69 -19.32
CA VAL A 438 14.73 1.29 -20.71
C VAL A 438 16.01 1.01 -21.47
N VAL A 439 17.03 1.86 -21.38
CA VAL A 439 18.35 1.64 -22.00
C VAL A 439 19.01 0.35 -21.46
N ALA A 440 18.96 0.16 -20.14
CA ALA A 440 19.47 -1.07 -19.51
C ALA A 440 18.74 -2.34 -19.99
N CYS A 441 17.44 -2.24 -20.27
CA CYS A 441 16.67 -3.33 -20.86
C CYS A 441 17.21 -3.70 -22.25
N LEU A 442 17.43 -2.71 -23.11
CA LEU A 442 18.00 -2.93 -24.44
C LEU A 442 19.42 -3.52 -24.37
N VAL A 443 20.28 -2.98 -23.51
CA VAL A 443 21.62 -3.51 -23.26
C VAL A 443 21.55 -4.96 -22.78
N GLY A 444 20.66 -5.27 -21.85
CA GLY A 444 20.46 -6.62 -21.33
C GLY A 444 20.01 -7.62 -22.41
N ILE A 445 19.15 -7.21 -23.33
CA ILE A 445 18.71 -8.02 -24.48
C ILE A 445 19.88 -8.31 -25.39
N VAL A 446 20.64 -7.28 -25.79
CA VAL A 446 21.82 -7.43 -26.66
C VAL A 446 22.87 -8.34 -26.01
N HIS A 447 23.19 -8.08 -24.75
CA HIS A 447 24.17 -8.87 -23.99
C HIS A 447 23.73 -10.35 -23.87
N SER A 448 22.46 -10.62 -23.59
CA SER A 448 21.93 -11.99 -23.52
C SER A 448 22.06 -12.73 -24.87
N ARG A 449 21.80 -12.04 -25.99
CA ARG A 449 21.95 -12.62 -27.34
C ARG A 449 23.41 -12.93 -27.68
N LEU A 450 24.34 -12.06 -27.32
CA LEU A 450 25.76 -12.27 -27.54
C LEU A 450 26.29 -13.47 -26.74
N CYS A 451 25.95 -13.53 -25.44
CA CYS A 451 26.34 -14.67 -24.59
C CYS A 451 25.69 -16.00 -25.02
N GLY A 452 24.45 -15.96 -25.54
CA GLY A 452 23.76 -17.14 -26.06
C GLY A 452 24.43 -17.71 -27.33
N ARG A 453 24.92 -16.83 -28.23
CA ARG A 453 25.69 -17.27 -29.43
C ARG A 453 27.01 -17.95 -29.06
N VAL A 454 27.76 -17.40 -28.11
CA VAL A 454 29.02 -17.99 -27.65
C VAL A 454 28.80 -19.37 -27.04
N ARG A 455 27.68 -19.64 -26.37
CA ARG A 455 27.36 -20.98 -25.83
C ARG A 455 26.87 -21.98 -26.88
N SER A 456 26.38 -21.55 -28.03
CA SER A 456 25.94 -22.43 -29.11
C SER A 456 27.10 -22.79 -30.08
N GLU A 457 28.22 -22.07 -29.99
CA GLU A 457 29.40 -22.27 -30.81
C GLU A 457 30.55 -23.01 -30.06
N ALA A 458 30.40 -23.21 -28.75
CA ALA A 458 31.28 -23.99 -27.87
C ALA A 458 30.64 -25.32 -27.47
#